data_3c789f2fe159039708ab5ad8c18a08d1
#
_entry.id   3c789f2fe159039708ab5ad8c18a08d1
#
_cell.length_a   1.000
_cell.length_b   1.000
_cell.length_c   1.000
_cell.angle_alpha   90.00
_cell.angle_beta   90.00
_cell.angle_gamma   90.00
#
_symmetry.space_group_name_H-M   'P 1'
#
loop_
_entity.id
_entity.type
_entity.pdbx_description
1 polymer ?
#
loop_
_entity_poly.entity_id
_entity_poly.type
_entity_poly.pdbx_seq_one_letter_code
_entity_poly.pdbx_strand_id
1 'polypeptide(L)'
;MKIDKIGQWLFRRQGELQIPFVLGAIAFLRPGYPFGSHGLDVLMDVAGFLVMAAGVGIRFWVIGYRKRGTSQRRGGEIRSSELITDGLYAHVRNPLYLGNLVIAAGVMILFFNLWVIPLFFCVALHYHLIIRAEEAYLEKRFGKTYVAYKQSTPRLIPAIWKRKHNPPDRKFDWNQVVRKEKDLVLAVILTPVAIEIYEELLHEGWRQFLTHQWGELAVYLTVAVTAIFIWLVVRSQKKRRLI
;
A
#
# COMPACT_ATOMS: atom_id res chain seq x y z
N MET A 1 22.00 -15.91 6.60
CA MET A 1 23.02 -14.97 6.11
C MET A 1 22.80 -14.50 4.66
N LYS A 2 22.62 -15.40 3.65
CA LYS A 2 22.33 -14.96 2.24
C LYS A 2 20.96 -14.29 2.08
N ILE A 3 19.91 -14.82 2.69
CA ILE A 3 18.52 -14.32 2.59
C ILE A 3 18.39 -12.92 3.19
N ASP A 4 19.09 -12.62 4.26
CA ASP A 4 19.04 -11.28 4.89
C ASP A 4 19.68 -10.20 4.01
N LYS A 5 20.72 -10.56 3.24
CA LYS A 5 21.35 -9.67 2.24
C LYS A 5 20.39 -9.37 1.08
N ILE A 6 19.65 -10.37 0.60
CA ILE A 6 18.62 -10.21 -0.44
C ILE A 6 17.50 -9.29 0.08
N GLY A 7 16.99 -9.53 1.29
CA GLY A 7 15.97 -8.69 1.90
C GLY A 7 16.41 -7.24 2.09
N GLN A 8 17.65 -6.99 2.48
CA GLN A 8 18.23 -5.64 2.57
C GLN A 8 18.34 -4.97 1.18
N TRP A 9 18.74 -5.70 0.17
CA TRP A 9 18.82 -5.20 -1.19
C TRP A 9 17.42 -4.84 -1.72
N LEU A 10 16.42 -5.72 -1.53
CA LEU A 10 15.03 -5.47 -1.85
C LEU A 10 14.47 -4.25 -1.12
N PHE A 11 14.79 -4.12 0.18
CA PHE A 11 14.39 -2.96 0.97
C PHE A 11 14.95 -1.63 0.41
N ARG A 12 16.21 -1.63 -0.03
CA ARG A 12 16.82 -0.43 -0.64
C ARG A 12 16.12 -0.01 -1.92
N ARG A 13 15.74 -0.97 -2.76
CA ARG A 13 15.17 -0.76 -4.10
C ARG A 13 13.67 -0.96 -4.20
N GLN A 14 12.96 -1.10 -3.07
CA GLN A 14 11.52 -1.43 -3.11
C GLN A 14 10.67 -0.43 -3.91
N GLY A 15 11.06 0.85 -3.98
CA GLY A 15 10.37 1.83 -4.83
C GLY A 15 10.59 1.61 -6.32
N GLU A 16 11.79 1.18 -6.71
CA GLU A 16 12.15 0.88 -8.11
C GLU A 16 11.52 -0.43 -8.58
N LEU A 17 11.49 -1.43 -7.70
CA LEU A 17 10.95 -2.75 -8.01
C LEU A 17 9.42 -2.77 -8.18
N GLN A 18 8.70 -1.79 -7.65
CA GLN A 18 7.26 -1.66 -7.89
C GLN A 18 6.96 -1.35 -9.37
N ILE A 19 7.85 -0.62 -10.06
CA ILE A 19 7.66 -0.24 -11.47
C ILE A 19 7.57 -1.47 -12.39
N PRO A 20 8.50 -2.45 -12.38
CA PRO A 20 8.39 -3.66 -13.18
C PRO A 20 7.12 -4.48 -12.87
N PHE A 21 6.65 -4.51 -11.60
CA PHE A 21 5.41 -5.19 -11.25
C PHE A 21 4.19 -4.52 -11.88
N VAL A 22 4.13 -3.18 -11.86
CA VAL A 22 3.04 -2.42 -12.49
C VAL A 22 3.08 -2.58 -14.01
N LEU A 23 4.27 -2.46 -14.63
CA LEU A 23 4.42 -2.65 -16.08
C LEU A 23 4.08 -4.09 -16.50
N GLY A 24 4.49 -5.09 -15.70
CA GLY A 24 4.11 -6.48 -15.92
C GLY A 24 2.60 -6.68 -15.79
N ALA A 25 1.95 -6.06 -14.80
CA ALA A 25 0.51 -6.10 -14.68
C ALA A 25 -0.17 -5.53 -15.94
N ILE A 26 0.22 -4.34 -16.37
CA ILE A 26 -0.33 -3.70 -17.58
C ILE A 26 -0.09 -4.55 -18.84
N ALA A 27 1.09 -5.17 -18.97
CA ALA A 27 1.43 -5.94 -20.18
C ALA A 27 0.74 -7.31 -20.25
N PHE A 28 0.54 -7.98 -19.11
CA PHE A 28 0.09 -9.39 -19.07
C PHE A 28 -1.32 -9.55 -18.52
N LEU A 29 -1.79 -8.61 -17.72
CA LEU A 29 -3.14 -8.66 -17.16
C LEU A 29 -4.09 -7.90 -18.07
N ARG A 30 -5.05 -8.63 -18.61
CA ARG A 30 -6.19 -8.03 -19.30
C ARG A 30 -7.35 -8.05 -18.30
N PRO A 31 -7.76 -6.87 -17.76
CA PRO A 31 -9.00 -6.81 -17.02
C PRO A 31 -10.14 -7.26 -17.92
N GLY A 32 -11.20 -7.72 -17.37
CA GLY A 32 -12.35 -8.20 -18.15
C GLY A 32 -13.56 -8.38 -17.27
N TYR A 33 -14.74 -8.23 -17.83
CA TYR A 33 -16.00 -8.34 -17.10
C TYR A 33 -16.15 -9.70 -16.43
N PRO A 34 -16.32 -9.76 -15.10
CA PRO A 34 -16.54 -10.99 -14.38
C PRO A 34 -17.74 -11.75 -14.94
N PHE A 35 -17.48 -12.96 -15.48
CA PHE A 35 -18.52 -13.78 -16.11
C PHE A 35 -19.34 -13.08 -17.22
N GLY A 36 -18.79 -12.06 -17.87
CA GLY A 36 -19.47 -11.27 -18.89
C GLY A 36 -20.54 -10.33 -18.34
N SER A 37 -20.56 -10.04 -17.03
CA SER A 37 -21.56 -9.21 -16.37
C SER A 37 -20.99 -7.88 -15.93
N HIS A 38 -21.46 -6.79 -16.54
CA HIS A 38 -21.12 -5.43 -16.13
C HIS A 38 -21.53 -5.10 -14.67
N GLY A 39 -22.68 -5.63 -14.21
CA GLY A 39 -23.11 -5.41 -12.82
C GLY A 39 -22.21 -6.07 -11.79
N LEU A 40 -21.61 -7.24 -12.10
CA LEU A 40 -20.61 -7.87 -11.25
C LEU A 40 -19.29 -7.11 -11.28
N ASP A 41 -18.94 -6.52 -12.39
CA ASP A 41 -17.77 -5.70 -12.58
C ASP A 41 -17.80 -4.48 -11.64
N VAL A 42 -18.84 -3.66 -11.71
CA VAL A 42 -19.05 -2.53 -10.80
C VAL A 42 -19.01 -2.97 -9.32
N LEU A 43 -19.56 -4.15 -8.99
CA LEU A 43 -19.49 -4.67 -7.62
C LEU A 43 -18.06 -4.99 -7.20
N MET A 44 -17.24 -5.58 -8.10
CA MET A 44 -15.84 -5.87 -7.85
C MET A 44 -15.00 -4.61 -7.71
N ASP A 45 -15.30 -3.57 -8.49
CA ASP A 45 -14.63 -2.27 -8.40
C ASP A 45 -14.88 -1.60 -7.07
N VAL A 46 -16.14 -1.53 -6.65
CA VAL A 46 -16.50 -1.00 -5.33
C VAL A 46 -15.84 -1.82 -4.23
N ALA A 47 -15.88 -3.15 -4.30
CA ALA A 47 -15.27 -4.03 -3.31
C ALA A 47 -13.74 -3.84 -3.28
N GLY A 48 -13.09 -3.84 -4.42
CA GLY A 48 -11.64 -3.64 -4.56
C GLY A 48 -11.20 -2.28 -4.01
N PHE A 49 -11.94 -1.22 -4.35
CA PHE A 49 -11.67 0.12 -3.80
C PHE A 49 -11.84 0.17 -2.28
N LEU A 50 -12.89 -0.43 -1.73
CA LEU A 50 -13.11 -0.49 -0.28
C LEU A 50 -12.00 -1.26 0.44
N VAL A 51 -11.52 -2.37 -0.13
CA VAL A 51 -10.39 -3.12 0.39
C VAL A 51 -9.10 -2.30 0.34
N MET A 52 -8.83 -1.59 -0.76
CA MET A 52 -7.69 -0.66 -0.82
C MET A 52 -7.80 0.44 0.24
N ALA A 53 -8.98 1.03 0.40
CA ALA A 53 -9.23 2.08 1.39
C ALA A 53 -9.01 1.56 2.83
N ALA A 54 -9.41 0.32 3.13
CA ALA A 54 -9.11 -0.32 4.41
C ALA A 54 -7.61 -0.47 4.64
N GLY A 55 -6.83 -0.86 3.63
CA GLY A 55 -5.37 -0.91 3.69
C GLY A 55 -4.73 0.45 3.95
N VAL A 56 -5.24 1.51 3.30
CA VAL A 56 -4.84 2.91 3.58
C VAL A 56 -5.19 3.30 5.00
N GLY A 57 -6.37 2.93 5.50
CA GLY A 57 -6.79 3.17 6.89
C GLY A 57 -5.85 2.56 7.92
N ILE A 58 -5.41 1.30 7.70
CA ILE A 58 -4.38 0.64 8.53
C ILE A 58 -3.10 1.48 8.56
N ARG A 59 -2.64 1.95 7.41
CA ARG A 59 -1.42 2.75 7.30
C ARG A 59 -1.57 4.13 7.96
N PHE A 60 -2.71 4.77 7.79
CA PHE A 60 -3.02 6.06 8.43
C PHE A 60 -2.96 5.93 9.95
N TRP A 61 -3.59 4.87 10.49
CA TRP A 61 -3.53 4.59 11.93
C TRP A 61 -2.09 4.47 12.42
N VAL A 62 -1.29 3.63 11.76
CA VAL A 62 0.12 3.40 12.14
C VAL A 62 0.95 4.68 12.03
N ILE A 63 0.83 5.41 10.92
CA ILE A 63 1.62 6.62 10.67
C ILE A 63 1.18 7.75 11.59
N GLY A 64 -0.12 7.89 11.84
CA GLY A 64 -0.68 8.95 12.67
C GLY A 64 -0.25 8.88 14.13
N TYR A 65 -0.15 7.65 14.67
CA TYR A 65 0.30 7.45 16.05
C TYR A 65 1.81 7.25 16.20
N ARG A 66 2.55 7.20 15.10
CA ARG A 66 3.99 6.93 15.15
C ARG A 66 4.79 8.18 15.54
N LYS A 67 5.80 8.04 16.41
CA LYS A 67 6.73 9.11 16.77
C LYS A 67 7.53 9.57 15.54
N ARG A 68 7.67 10.87 15.39
CA ARG A 68 8.48 11.45 14.33
C ARG A 68 9.94 10.99 14.51
N GLY A 69 10.53 10.47 13.45
CA GLY A 69 11.95 10.05 13.45
C GLY A 69 12.24 8.62 13.90
N THR A 70 11.26 7.87 14.44
CA THR A 70 11.49 6.50 14.94
C THR A 70 11.86 5.48 13.87
N SER A 71 11.46 5.71 12.63
CA SER A 71 11.89 4.92 11.48
C SER A 71 12.27 5.87 10.38
N GLN A 72 13.54 5.97 10.10
CA GLN A 72 14.05 6.77 9.01
C GLN A 72 14.62 5.84 7.93
N ARG A 73 14.08 6.00 6.72
CA ARG A 73 14.79 5.62 5.50
C ARG A 73 15.77 6.76 5.20
N ARG A 74 17.03 6.64 5.59
CA ARG A 74 18.09 7.50 5.11
C ARG A 74 19.08 6.64 4.33
N GLY A 75 19.22 6.90 3.03
CA GLY A 75 20.18 6.19 2.20
C GLY A 75 19.88 4.70 1.99
N GLY A 76 18.59 4.27 2.06
CA GLY A 76 18.22 2.86 1.87
C GLY A 76 18.55 1.93 3.02
N GLU A 77 19.00 2.44 4.18
CA GLU A 77 19.26 1.64 5.37
C GLU A 77 18.06 1.58 6.31
N ILE A 78 17.87 0.40 6.92
CA ILE A 78 16.91 0.22 8.00
C ILE A 78 17.47 0.91 9.24
N ARG A 79 16.82 1.98 9.71
CA ARG A 79 17.19 2.67 10.96
C ARG A 79 15.97 2.82 11.84
N SER A 80 16.02 2.26 13.04
CA SER A 80 15.01 2.47 14.08
C SER A 80 15.68 2.97 15.34
N SER A 81 15.24 4.10 15.88
CA SER A 81 15.75 4.64 17.15
C SER A 81 15.08 4.02 18.37
N GLU A 82 13.87 3.48 18.20
CA GLU A 82 13.02 2.96 19.26
C GLU A 82 12.23 1.75 18.77
N LEU A 83 11.98 0.77 19.61
CA LEU A 83 11.10 -0.35 19.34
C LEU A 83 9.67 0.04 19.69
N ILE A 84 8.80 0.10 18.69
CA ILE A 84 7.38 0.42 18.86
C ILE A 84 6.63 -0.90 19.08
N THR A 85 5.87 -0.99 20.18
CA THR A 85 5.11 -2.19 20.57
C THR A 85 3.67 -1.88 21.00
N ASP A 86 3.26 -0.61 20.89
CA ASP A 86 1.95 -0.08 21.25
C ASP A 86 1.01 0.07 20.04
N GLY A 87 -0.25 0.35 20.27
CA GLY A 87 -1.27 0.52 19.23
C GLY A 87 -1.41 -0.72 18.36
N LEU A 88 -1.40 -0.57 17.03
CA LEU A 88 -1.47 -1.71 16.10
C LEU A 88 -0.26 -2.64 16.21
N TYR A 89 0.91 -2.14 16.63
CA TYR A 89 2.09 -2.97 16.86
C TYR A 89 1.91 -3.94 18.04
N ALA A 90 0.98 -3.71 18.95
CA ALA A 90 0.63 -4.69 19.98
C ALA A 90 -0.10 -5.93 19.41
N HIS A 91 -0.75 -5.80 18.27
CA HIS A 91 -1.56 -6.84 17.63
C HIS A 91 -0.85 -7.54 16.46
N VAL A 92 0.02 -6.82 15.76
CA VAL A 92 0.78 -7.32 14.61
C VAL A 92 2.12 -6.60 14.51
N ARG A 93 3.23 -7.34 14.27
CA ARG A 93 4.56 -6.73 14.26
C ARG A 93 4.81 -5.82 13.05
N ASN A 94 4.14 -6.09 11.93
CA ASN A 94 4.40 -5.43 10.66
C ASN A 94 3.14 -4.78 10.06
N PRO A 95 2.46 -3.86 10.78
CA PRO A 95 1.16 -3.33 10.35
C PRO A 95 1.22 -2.50 9.06
N LEU A 96 2.34 -1.84 8.76
CA LEU A 96 2.50 -1.11 7.49
C LEU A 96 2.56 -2.06 6.29
N TYR A 97 3.23 -3.21 6.42
CA TYR A 97 3.27 -4.22 5.37
C TYR A 97 1.93 -4.95 5.23
N LEU A 98 1.21 -5.14 6.34
CA LEU A 98 -0.18 -5.61 6.30
C LEU A 98 -1.05 -4.66 5.48
N GLY A 99 -0.98 -3.35 5.73
CA GLY A 99 -1.70 -2.35 4.94
C GLY A 99 -1.37 -2.41 3.45
N ASN A 100 -0.08 -2.60 3.09
CA ASN A 100 0.32 -2.77 1.70
C ASN A 100 -0.25 -4.04 1.05
N LEU A 101 -0.28 -5.15 1.78
CA LEU A 101 -0.85 -6.42 1.27
C LEU A 101 -2.37 -6.32 1.10
N VAL A 102 -3.05 -5.62 2.00
CA VAL A 102 -4.49 -5.34 1.87
C VAL A 102 -4.76 -4.46 0.64
N ILE A 103 -3.95 -3.42 0.41
CA ILE A 103 -4.05 -2.61 -0.83
C ILE A 103 -3.82 -3.49 -2.07
N ALA A 104 -2.79 -4.33 -2.07
CA ALA A 104 -2.52 -5.23 -3.18
C ALA A 104 -3.67 -6.23 -3.43
N ALA A 105 -4.31 -6.72 -2.37
CA ALA A 105 -5.49 -7.57 -2.49
C ALA A 105 -6.69 -6.81 -3.11
N GLY A 106 -6.88 -5.54 -2.77
CA GLY A 106 -7.88 -4.69 -3.41
C GLY A 106 -7.63 -4.50 -4.90
N VAL A 107 -6.39 -4.23 -5.30
CA VAL A 107 -6.00 -4.16 -6.72
C VAL A 107 -6.26 -5.50 -7.43
N MET A 108 -6.02 -6.63 -6.76
CA MET A 108 -6.31 -7.95 -7.31
C MET A 108 -7.81 -8.16 -7.58
N ILE A 109 -8.66 -7.62 -6.70
CA ILE A 109 -10.13 -7.68 -6.88
C ILE A 109 -10.54 -6.84 -8.10
N LEU A 110 -9.98 -5.63 -8.27
CA LEU A 110 -10.25 -4.75 -9.42
C LEU A 110 -9.92 -5.40 -10.77
N PHE A 111 -8.82 -6.14 -10.86
CA PHE A 111 -8.44 -6.78 -12.11
C PHE A 111 -9.27 -8.02 -12.45
N PHE A 112 -9.90 -8.65 -11.49
CA PHE A 112 -10.65 -9.90 -11.62
C PHE A 112 -10.08 -10.91 -12.62
N ASN A 113 -8.78 -11.17 -12.56
CA ASN A 113 -8.09 -12.04 -13.50
C ASN A 113 -7.24 -13.07 -12.74
N LEU A 114 -7.32 -14.35 -13.13
CA LEU A 114 -6.56 -15.43 -12.47
C LEU A 114 -5.04 -15.22 -12.49
N TRP A 115 -4.50 -14.53 -13.49
CA TRP A 115 -3.07 -14.20 -13.59
C TRP A 115 -2.61 -13.18 -12.56
N VAL A 116 -3.51 -12.48 -11.90
CA VAL A 116 -3.19 -11.59 -10.76
C VAL A 116 -2.77 -12.38 -9.53
N ILE A 117 -3.24 -13.63 -9.37
CA ILE A 117 -2.92 -14.48 -8.22
C ILE A 117 -1.40 -14.74 -8.11
N PRO A 118 -0.69 -15.22 -9.15
CA PRO A 118 0.77 -15.34 -9.09
C PRO A 118 1.47 -14.02 -8.79
N LEU A 119 1.00 -12.90 -9.35
CA LEU A 119 1.56 -11.58 -9.10
C LEU A 119 1.40 -11.17 -7.63
N PHE A 120 0.24 -11.42 -7.02
CA PHE A 120 0.01 -11.19 -5.60
C PHE A 120 0.98 -12.00 -4.72
N PHE A 121 1.20 -13.27 -5.05
CA PHE A 121 2.18 -14.10 -4.34
C PHE A 121 3.61 -13.59 -4.51
N CYS A 122 3.99 -13.06 -5.66
CA CYS A 122 5.28 -12.40 -5.85
C CYS A 122 5.42 -11.17 -4.96
N VAL A 123 4.38 -10.32 -4.86
CA VAL A 123 4.34 -9.16 -3.95
C VAL A 123 4.41 -9.60 -2.49
N ALA A 124 3.66 -10.64 -2.11
CA ALA A 124 3.69 -11.18 -0.75
C ALA A 124 5.07 -11.75 -0.38
N LEU A 125 5.71 -12.47 -1.31
CA LEU A 125 7.08 -12.99 -1.13
C LEU A 125 8.09 -11.83 -1.01
N HIS A 126 7.97 -10.81 -1.85
CA HIS A 126 8.80 -9.60 -1.78
C HIS A 126 8.73 -8.96 -0.38
N TYR A 127 7.52 -8.72 0.15
CA TYR A 127 7.36 -8.20 1.51
C TYR A 127 7.84 -9.18 2.57
N HIS A 128 7.62 -10.48 2.40
CA HIS A 128 8.13 -11.49 3.33
C HIS A 128 9.66 -11.40 3.50
N LEU A 129 10.40 -11.25 2.40
CA LEU A 129 11.86 -11.13 2.42
C LEU A 129 12.32 -9.82 3.07
N ILE A 130 11.65 -8.71 2.78
CA ILE A 130 11.94 -7.40 3.40
C ILE A 130 11.68 -7.45 4.91
N ILE A 131 10.53 -7.98 5.33
CA ILE A 131 10.17 -8.13 6.75
C ILE A 131 11.21 -8.97 7.49
N ARG A 132 11.69 -10.07 6.90
CA ARG A 132 12.74 -10.88 7.51
C ARG A 132 14.02 -10.09 7.75
N ALA A 133 14.45 -9.30 6.79
CA ALA A 133 15.63 -8.46 6.93
C ALA A 133 15.44 -7.36 7.99
N GLU A 134 14.26 -6.74 8.06
CA GLU A 134 13.92 -5.74 9.07
C GLU A 134 13.86 -6.37 10.47
N GLU A 135 13.21 -7.52 10.62
CA GLU A 135 13.16 -8.26 11.89
C GLU A 135 14.55 -8.69 12.38
N ALA A 136 15.43 -9.15 11.49
CA ALA A 136 16.81 -9.51 11.83
C ALA A 136 17.61 -8.28 12.31
N TYR A 137 17.43 -7.12 11.67
CA TYR A 137 18.02 -5.87 12.13
C TYR A 137 17.51 -5.45 13.50
N LEU A 138 16.18 -5.52 13.74
CA LEU A 138 15.58 -5.17 15.02
C LEU A 138 16.03 -6.12 16.15
N GLU A 139 16.15 -7.41 15.85
CA GLU A 139 16.65 -8.41 16.80
C GLU A 139 18.11 -8.14 17.19
N LYS A 140 18.95 -7.80 16.21
CA LYS A 140 20.35 -7.40 16.47
C LYS A 140 20.45 -6.12 17.29
N ARG A 141 19.54 -5.15 17.06
CA ARG A 141 19.58 -3.84 17.71
C ARG A 141 19.00 -3.84 19.12
N PHE A 142 17.88 -4.54 19.34
CA PHE A 142 17.11 -4.50 20.59
C PHE A 142 17.24 -5.79 21.41
N GLY A 143 17.91 -6.83 20.91
CA GLY A 143 18.25 -8.04 21.63
C GLY A 143 17.02 -8.73 22.25
N LYS A 144 17.15 -9.05 23.56
CA LYS A 144 16.13 -9.77 24.33
C LYS A 144 14.74 -9.11 24.31
N THR A 145 14.68 -7.78 24.28
CA THR A 145 13.42 -7.01 24.23
C THR A 145 12.65 -7.31 22.93
N TYR A 146 13.35 -7.36 21.79
CA TYR A 146 12.71 -7.73 20.53
C TYR A 146 12.30 -9.20 20.49
N VAL A 147 13.10 -10.10 21.04
CA VAL A 147 12.78 -11.55 21.10
C VAL A 147 11.50 -11.78 21.90
N ALA A 148 11.35 -11.14 23.06
CA ALA A 148 10.12 -11.22 23.86
C ALA A 148 8.89 -10.67 23.10
N TYR A 149 9.05 -9.54 22.42
CA TYR A 149 8.01 -8.97 21.55
C TYR A 149 7.64 -9.92 20.40
N LYS A 150 8.61 -10.54 19.74
CA LYS A 150 8.44 -11.51 18.66
C LYS A 150 7.66 -12.75 19.09
N GLN A 151 7.86 -13.25 20.31
CA GLN A 151 7.13 -14.38 20.87
C GLN A 151 5.67 -14.05 21.20
N SER A 152 5.38 -12.81 21.56
CA SER A 152 4.06 -12.40 22.03
C SER A 152 3.17 -11.82 20.93
N THR A 153 3.71 -11.42 19.79
CA THR A 153 2.98 -10.68 18.74
C THR A 153 3.22 -11.35 17.38
N PRO A 154 2.17 -11.67 16.61
CA PRO A 154 2.30 -12.31 15.30
C PRO A 154 2.89 -11.37 14.24
N ARG A 155 3.42 -11.96 13.15
CA ARG A 155 4.14 -11.22 12.10
C ARG A 155 3.24 -10.33 11.23
N LEU A 156 2.16 -10.90 10.65
CA LEU A 156 1.30 -10.25 9.66
C LEU A 156 -0.19 -10.41 9.95
N ILE A 157 -0.63 -11.55 10.48
CA ILE A 157 -2.03 -11.79 10.79
C ILE A 157 -2.31 -11.23 12.18
N PRO A 158 -3.15 -10.19 12.33
CA PRO A 158 -3.39 -9.57 13.64
C PRO A 158 -4.02 -10.52 14.64
N ALA A 159 -3.52 -10.57 15.87
CA ALA A 159 -4.15 -11.28 16.98
C ALA A 159 -5.27 -10.43 17.60
N ILE A 160 -6.37 -10.23 16.86
CA ILE A 160 -7.50 -9.39 17.28
C ILE A 160 -8.25 -9.94 18.50
N TRP A 161 -8.19 -11.27 18.73
CA TRP A 161 -8.78 -11.95 19.89
C TRP A 161 -7.95 -11.84 21.17
N LYS A 162 -6.66 -11.54 21.07
CA LYS A 162 -5.84 -11.24 22.24
C LYS A 162 -6.00 -9.76 22.57
N ARG A 163 -6.91 -9.44 23.52
CA ARG A 163 -7.06 -8.06 24.01
C ARG A 163 -5.78 -7.59 24.72
N LYS A 164 -4.80 -7.18 23.95
CA LYS A 164 -3.68 -6.41 24.48
C LYS A 164 -4.11 -4.95 24.49
N HIS A 165 -4.64 -4.49 25.62
CA HIS A 165 -4.94 -3.08 25.79
C HIS A 165 -3.61 -2.32 25.99
N ASN A 166 -2.99 -1.98 24.89
CA ASN A 166 -1.81 -1.13 24.85
C ASN A 166 -2.08 -0.01 23.84
N PRO A 167 -2.89 1.01 24.26
CA PRO A 167 -3.23 2.12 23.38
C PRO A 167 -1.95 2.87 23.00
N PRO A 168 -1.96 3.58 21.84
CA PRO A 168 -0.86 4.43 21.48
C PRO A 168 -0.62 5.51 22.55
N ASP A 169 0.63 5.65 22.98
CA ASP A 169 1.05 6.64 24.00
C ASP A 169 1.05 8.08 23.45
N ARG A 170 0.35 8.35 22.33
CA ARG A 170 0.46 9.64 21.61
C ARG A 170 -0.83 10.07 20.95
N LYS A 171 -0.95 11.39 20.76
CA LYS A 171 -2.02 11.98 19.96
C LYS A 171 -1.77 11.71 18.48
N PHE A 172 -2.86 11.51 17.75
CA PHE A 172 -2.85 11.29 16.30
C PHE A 172 -2.35 12.54 15.54
N ASP A 173 -1.35 12.38 14.67
CA ASP A 173 -0.74 13.47 13.91
C ASP A 173 -1.16 13.41 12.42
N TRP A 174 -2.24 14.11 12.09
CA TRP A 174 -2.73 14.25 10.72
C TRP A 174 -1.68 14.85 9.77
N ASN A 175 -0.89 15.81 10.23
CA ASN A 175 0.17 16.41 9.40
C ASN A 175 1.23 15.39 9.00
N GLN A 176 1.52 14.41 9.88
CA GLN A 176 2.44 13.32 9.57
C GLN A 176 1.83 12.36 8.53
N VAL A 177 0.55 12.01 8.68
CA VAL A 177 -0.18 11.14 7.73
C VAL A 177 -0.18 11.77 6.34
N VAL A 178 -0.70 12.98 6.21
CA VAL A 178 -0.78 13.70 4.93
C VAL A 178 0.60 13.81 4.27
N ARG A 179 1.64 14.15 5.04
CA ARG A 179 2.99 14.30 4.50
C ARG A 179 3.60 12.99 3.99
N LYS A 180 3.30 11.86 4.64
CA LYS A 180 3.92 10.56 4.32
C LYS A 180 3.11 9.73 3.34
N GLU A 181 1.79 9.85 3.36
CA GLU A 181 0.88 8.97 2.63
C GLU A 181 0.21 9.62 1.41
N LYS A 182 0.43 10.93 1.16
CA LYS A 182 -0.16 11.65 0.03
C LYS A 182 0.08 10.99 -1.34
N ASP A 183 1.28 10.41 -1.54
CA ASP A 183 1.64 9.76 -2.80
C ASP A 183 0.92 8.41 -2.93
N LEU A 184 0.74 7.69 -1.82
CA LEU A 184 -0.03 6.46 -1.77
C LEU A 184 -1.53 6.73 -1.99
N VAL A 185 -2.07 7.77 -1.34
CA VAL A 185 -3.48 8.14 -1.51
C VAL A 185 -3.77 8.49 -2.96
N LEU A 186 -2.90 9.28 -3.59
CA LEU A 186 -3.02 9.58 -5.02
C LEU A 186 -3.01 8.30 -5.86
N ALA A 187 -2.06 7.39 -5.61
CA ALA A 187 -1.97 6.12 -6.33
C ALA A 187 -3.25 5.27 -6.16
N VAL A 188 -3.78 5.17 -4.92
CA VAL A 188 -5.01 4.40 -4.65
C VAL A 188 -6.24 4.99 -5.34
N ILE A 189 -6.34 6.32 -5.45
CA ILE A 189 -7.44 6.97 -6.18
C ILE A 189 -7.29 6.78 -7.70
N LEU A 190 -6.07 6.88 -8.22
CA LEU A 190 -5.84 6.77 -9.66
C LEU A 190 -5.84 5.33 -10.19
N THR A 191 -5.62 4.33 -9.33
CA THR A 191 -5.54 2.92 -9.76
C THR A 191 -6.84 2.41 -10.38
N PRO A 192 -8.04 2.53 -9.75
CA PRO A 192 -9.28 2.10 -10.39
C PRO A 192 -9.54 2.88 -11.68
N VAL A 193 -9.35 4.20 -11.69
CA VAL A 193 -9.52 5.03 -12.89
C VAL A 193 -8.63 4.53 -14.05
N ALA A 194 -7.38 4.17 -13.74
CA ALA A 194 -6.47 3.68 -14.77
C ALA A 194 -6.84 2.28 -15.27
N ILE A 195 -7.38 1.42 -14.40
CA ILE A 195 -7.84 0.08 -14.75
C ILE A 195 -9.07 0.20 -15.67
N GLU A 196 -10.05 0.99 -15.30
CA GLU A 196 -11.26 1.24 -16.10
C GLU A 196 -10.91 1.76 -17.49
N ILE A 197 -10.12 2.81 -17.60
CA ILE A 197 -9.68 3.33 -18.90
C ILE A 197 -8.95 2.24 -19.71
N TYR A 198 -8.14 1.42 -19.05
CA TYR A 198 -7.42 0.33 -19.71
C TYR A 198 -8.37 -0.76 -20.22
N GLU A 199 -9.37 -1.12 -19.42
CA GLU A 199 -10.39 -2.11 -19.78
C GLU A 199 -11.22 -1.67 -20.98
N GLU A 200 -11.73 -0.46 -20.96
CA GLU A 200 -12.49 0.15 -22.04
C GLU A 200 -11.69 0.21 -23.34
N LEU A 201 -10.40 0.59 -23.25
CA LEU A 201 -9.52 0.61 -24.42
C LEU A 201 -9.30 -0.78 -25.03
N LEU A 202 -9.29 -1.84 -24.22
CA LEU A 202 -9.15 -3.21 -24.68
C LEU A 202 -10.42 -3.76 -25.33
N HIS A 203 -11.61 -3.39 -24.78
CA HIS A 203 -12.89 -3.90 -25.24
C HIS A 203 -13.40 -3.17 -26.48
N GLU A 204 -13.39 -1.84 -26.47
CA GLU A 204 -14.00 -1.03 -27.53
C GLU A 204 -12.98 -0.47 -28.53
N GLY A 205 -11.72 -0.41 -28.15
CA GLY A 205 -10.67 0.22 -28.93
C GLY A 205 -10.71 1.75 -28.88
N TRP A 206 -9.60 2.38 -29.19
CA TRP A 206 -9.34 3.80 -29.02
C TRP A 206 -10.40 4.72 -29.68
N ARG A 207 -10.81 4.38 -30.90
CA ARG A 207 -11.77 5.23 -31.67
C ARG A 207 -13.16 5.24 -31.03
N GLN A 208 -13.66 4.08 -30.64
CA GLN A 208 -15.00 3.90 -30.10
C GLN A 208 -15.11 4.49 -28.70
N PHE A 209 -14.09 4.27 -27.87
CA PHE A 209 -13.93 4.89 -26.55
C PHE A 209 -14.04 6.42 -26.61
N LEU A 210 -13.34 7.07 -27.55
CA LEU A 210 -13.39 8.53 -27.70
C LEU A 210 -14.68 9.08 -28.30
N THR A 211 -15.51 8.26 -28.91
CA THR A 211 -16.74 8.76 -29.60
C THR A 211 -18.03 8.46 -28.85
N HIS A 212 -18.10 7.40 -28.04
CA HIS A 212 -19.33 6.96 -27.40
C HIS A 212 -19.41 7.15 -25.89
N GLN A 213 -18.27 7.31 -25.20
CA GLN A 213 -18.22 7.31 -23.74
C GLN A 213 -17.75 8.63 -23.12
N TRP A 214 -18.07 9.77 -23.73
CA TRP A 214 -17.67 11.08 -23.22
C TRP A 214 -18.07 11.34 -21.77
N GLY A 215 -19.23 10.82 -21.34
CA GLY A 215 -19.73 11.00 -19.97
C GLY A 215 -18.81 10.32 -18.94
N GLU A 216 -18.43 9.06 -19.17
CA GLU A 216 -17.56 8.29 -18.28
C GLU A 216 -16.12 8.83 -18.30
N LEU A 217 -15.61 9.11 -19.49
CA LEU A 217 -14.29 9.75 -19.63
C LEU A 217 -14.22 11.09 -18.89
N ALA A 218 -15.28 11.91 -18.96
CA ALA A 218 -15.33 13.17 -18.22
C ALA A 218 -15.30 12.96 -16.70
N VAL A 219 -15.98 11.91 -16.19
CA VAL A 219 -15.92 11.54 -14.77
C VAL A 219 -14.51 11.10 -14.38
N TYR A 220 -13.89 10.19 -15.14
CA TYR A 220 -12.52 9.71 -14.88
C TYR A 220 -11.50 10.85 -14.89
N LEU A 221 -11.57 11.73 -15.89
CA LEU A 221 -10.69 12.90 -15.96
C LEU A 221 -10.94 13.87 -14.80
N THR A 222 -12.19 14.09 -14.42
CA THR A 222 -12.52 14.97 -13.28
C THR A 222 -11.94 14.43 -11.99
N VAL A 223 -12.09 13.13 -11.71
CA VAL A 223 -11.51 12.47 -10.54
C VAL A 223 -10.00 12.57 -10.57
N ALA A 224 -9.36 12.25 -11.69
CA ALA A 224 -7.92 12.29 -11.84
C ALA A 224 -7.36 13.69 -11.65
N VAL A 225 -7.94 14.69 -12.33
CA VAL A 225 -7.51 16.10 -12.24
C VAL A 225 -7.69 16.62 -10.81
N THR A 226 -8.83 16.35 -10.18
CA THR A 226 -9.09 16.75 -8.80
C THR A 226 -8.09 16.13 -7.82
N ALA A 227 -7.83 14.83 -7.94
CA ALA A 227 -6.87 14.13 -7.08
C ALA A 227 -5.45 14.68 -7.26
N ILE A 228 -5.02 14.92 -8.51
CA ILE A 228 -3.72 15.50 -8.83
C ILE A 228 -3.63 16.93 -8.30
N PHE A 229 -4.68 17.73 -8.46
CA PHE A 229 -4.72 19.11 -7.95
C PHE A 229 -4.56 19.15 -6.43
N ILE A 230 -5.35 18.33 -5.69
CA ILE A 230 -5.25 18.22 -4.23
C ILE A 230 -3.82 17.80 -3.84
N TRP A 231 -3.25 16.81 -4.51
CA TRP A 231 -1.89 16.36 -4.27
C TRP A 231 -0.85 17.46 -4.50
N LEU A 232 -0.98 18.26 -5.59
CA LEU A 232 -0.10 19.40 -5.87
C LEU A 232 -0.19 20.46 -4.77
N VAL A 233 -1.40 20.79 -4.31
CA VAL A 233 -1.63 21.74 -3.21
C VAL A 233 -0.94 21.25 -1.93
N VAL A 234 -1.15 20.00 -1.55
CA VAL A 234 -0.51 19.39 -0.37
C VAL A 234 1.01 19.35 -0.50
N ARG A 235 1.52 19.07 -1.69
CA ARG A 235 2.95 19.05 -1.98
C ARG A 235 3.58 20.46 -1.90
N SER A 236 2.88 21.48 -2.38
CA SER A 236 3.37 22.87 -2.38
C SER A 236 3.48 23.47 -0.98
N GLN A 237 2.55 23.15 -0.09
CA GLN A 237 2.59 23.59 1.31
C GLN A 237 3.85 23.10 2.06
N LYS A 238 4.45 21.98 1.63
CA LYS A 238 5.71 21.48 2.19
C LYS A 238 6.89 22.40 1.86
N LYS A 239 6.94 22.99 0.65
CA LYS A 239 8.02 23.92 0.26
C LYS A 239 8.01 25.21 1.08
N ARG A 240 6.80 25.74 1.40
CA ARG A 240 6.65 27.03 2.13
C ARG A 240 7.01 26.94 3.62
N ARG A 241 7.06 25.74 4.22
CA ARG A 241 7.44 25.55 5.65
C ARG A 241 8.93 25.25 5.86
N LEU A 242 9.72 25.20 4.79
CA LEU A 242 11.17 24.96 4.81
C LEU A 242 11.99 26.20 4.45
N ILE A 243 11.30 27.32 4.15
CA ILE A 243 11.82 28.68 4.02
C ILE A 243 11.41 29.47 5.26
#